data_3db9a7be36da7def7cd6e6443195c614
#
_entry.id   3db9a7be36da7def7cd6e6443195c614
#
_cell.length_a   1.000
_cell.length_b   1.000
_cell.length_c   1.000
_cell.angle_alpha   90.00
_cell.angle_beta   90.00
_cell.angle_gamma   90.00
#
_symmetry.space_group_name_H-M   'P 1'
#
loop_
_entity.id
_entity.type
_entity.pdbx_description
1 polymer ?
#
loop_
_entity_poly.entity_id
_entity_poly.type
_entity_poly.pdbx_seq_one_letter_code
_entity_poly.pdbx_strand_id
1 'polypeptide(L)'
;MKVAIILGNRLNDDGSISKIQEQRLKMAFELEKDLCPDYFILSGGIANPIPNKSEAAAMYEYLVSHGFNDKKIILEDKSHSTKENALFCLPIIEKLNPDTVIVCTSDYHLGDHVYGTMSHFIGVLKDKKIKFMTYTIINIE
;
A
#
# COMPACT_ATOMS: atom_id res chain seq x y z
N MET A 1 -0.83 -7.70 16.42
CA MET A 1 -0.55 -6.47 15.67
C MET A 1 -1.01 -6.63 14.22
N LYS A 2 -1.69 -5.64 13.70
CA LYS A 2 -2.14 -5.59 12.31
C LYS A 2 -1.31 -4.56 11.54
N VAL A 3 -0.84 -4.91 10.35
CA VAL A 3 -0.09 -4.02 9.47
C VAL A 3 -0.82 -3.91 8.14
N ALA A 4 -1.11 -2.69 7.72
CA ALA A 4 -1.71 -2.41 6.42
C ALA A 4 -0.62 -1.99 5.42
N ILE A 5 -0.83 -2.31 4.16
CA ILE A 5 0.07 -1.92 3.06
C ILE A 5 -0.75 -1.20 2.01
N ILE A 6 -0.34 0.01 1.67
CA ILE A 6 -0.93 0.79 0.58
C ILE A 6 0.08 0.79 -0.57
N LEU A 7 -0.35 0.26 -1.71
CA LEU A 7 0.50 0.17 -2.89
C LEU A 7 0.49 1.48 -3.67
N GLY A 8 1.67 1.89 -4.14
CA GLY A 8 1.83 3.07 -4.96
C GLY A 8 1.33 2.88 -6.38
N ASN A 9 1.12 3.99 -7.04
CA ASN A 9 0.82 4.08 -8.46
C ASN A 9 1.65 5.20 -9.05
N ARG A 10 2.02 5.08 -10.33
CA ARG A 10 2.90 6.05 -11.01
C ARG A 10 2.38 7.47 -10.84
N LEU A 11 3.27 8.40 -10.42
CA LEU A 11 2.94 9.82 -10.33
C LEU A 11 2.75 10.44 -11.71
N ASN A 12 1.93 11.49 -11.77
CA ASN A 12 1.83 12.34 -12.95
C ASN A 12 3.14 13.10 -13.17
N ASP A 13 3.36 13.62 -14.37
CA ASP A 13 4.61 14.33 -14.71
C ASP A 13 4.84 15.59 -13.86
N ASP A 14 3.77 16.19 -13.35
CA ASP A 14 3.86 17.34 -12.45
C ASP A 14 4.13 16.95 -10.98
N GLY A 15 4.29 15.67 -10.69
CA GLY A 15 4.53 15.16 -9.35
C GLY A 15 3.28 14.90 -8.53
N SER A 16 2.10 15.19 -9.06
CA SER A 16 0.85 14.92 -8.36
C SER A 16 0.49 13.44 -8.41
N ILE A 17 -0.31 13.00 -7.44
CA ILE A 17 -0.79 11.61 -7.39
C ILE A 17 -1.88 11.38 -8.44
N SER A 18 -1.94 10.15 -8.96
CA SER A 18 -2.99 9.74 -9.90
C SER A 18 -4.33 9.60 -9.19
N LYS A 19 -5.42 9.54 -9.97
CA LYS A 19 -6.76 9.30 -9.41
C LYS A 19 -6.84 7.94 -8.72
N ILE A 20 -6.18 6.92 -9.28
CA ILE A 20 -6.12 5.58 -8.68
C ILE A 20 -5.43 5.65 -7.32
N GLN A 21 -4.30 6.36 -7.24
CA GLN A 21 -3.57 6.53 -5.99
C GLN A 21 -4.41 7.28 -4.95
N GLU A 22 -5.11 8.32 -5.36
CA GLU A 22 -5.99 9.05 -4.45
C GLU A 22 -7.07 8.17 -3.87
N GLN A 23 -7.68 7.32 -4.69
CA GLN A 23 -8.69 6.35 -4.23
C GLN A 23 -8.11 5.39 -3.20
N ARG A 24 -6.91 4.86 -3.45
CA ARG A 24 -6.22 3.98 -2.49
C ARG A 24 -5.93 4.69 -1.17
N LEU A 25 -5.54 5.96 -1.22
CA LEU A 25 -5.28 6.74 -0.01
C LEU A 25 -6.55 7.07 0.77
N LYS A 26 -7.66 7.31 0.08
CA LYS A 26 -8.96 7.45 0.73
C LYS A 26 -9.35 6.15 1.44
N MET A 27 -9.05 5.00 0.85
CA MET A 27 -9.28 3.70 1.51
C MET A 27 -8.45 3.56 2.79
N ALA A 28 -7.27 4.17 2.86
CA ALA A 28 -6.45 4.13 4.07
C ALA A 28 -7.18 4.74 5.27
N PHE A 29 -7.92 5.83 5.07
CA PHE A 29 -8.72 6.43 6.13
C PHE A 29 -9.88 5.52 6.55
N GLU A 30 -10.54 4.88 5.59
CA GLU A 30 -11.62 3.92 5.89
C GLU A 30 -11.08 2.70 6.62
N LEU A 31 -9.93 2.20 6.21
CA LEU A 31 -9.27 1.07 6.84
C LEU A 31 -8.86 1.40 8.27
N GLU A 32 -8.34 2.60 8.51
CA GLU A 32 -8.02 3.08 9.86
C GLU A 32 -9.27 3.07 10.74
N LYS A 33 -10.38 3.54 10.22
CA LYS A 33 -11.66 3.58 10.94
C LYS A 33 -12.21 2.18 11.22
N ASP A 34 -12.14 1.29 10.22
CA ASP A 34 -12.79 -0.03 10.31
C ASP A 34 -11.95 -1.05 11.08
N LEU A 35 -10.65 -1.09 10.88
CA LEU A 35 -9.77 -2.13 11.43
C LEU A 35 -8.66 -1.60 12.32
N CYS A 36 -8.38 -0.31 12.28
CA CYS A 36 -7.38 0.37 13.10
C CYS A 36 -6.02 -0.36 13.12
N PRO A 37 -5.34 -0.51 11.96
CA PRO A 37 -4.03 -1.15 11.94
C PRO A 37 -3.03 -0.39 12.80
N ASP A 38 -2.04 -1.12 13.34
CA ASP A 38 -0.98 -0.50 14.13
C ASP A 38 -0.01 0.31 13.26
N TYR A 39 0.25 -0.18 12.03
CA TYR A 39 1.13 0.50 11.09
C TYR A 39 0.59 0.42 9.67
N PHE A 40 0.94 1.45 8.88
CA PHE A 40 0.67 1.51 7.45
C PHE A 40 2.00 1.60 6.70
N ILE A 41 2.31 0.61 5.87
CA ILE A 41 3.46 0.65 4.98
C ILE A 41 3.01 1.25 3.66
N LEU A 42 3.62 2.37 3.27
CA LEU A 42 3.39 2.98 1.96
C LEU A 42 4.50 2.51 1.04
N SER A 43 4.15 1.70 0.03
CA SER A 43 5.12 0.99 -0.79
C SER A 43 5.11 1.47 -2.24
N GLY A 44 6.22 2.04 -2.68
CA GLY A 44 6.40 2.47 -4.05
C GLY A 44 7.63 3.34 -4.24
N GLY A 45 8.48 2.98 -5.20
CA GLY A 45 9.68 3.71 -5.53
C GLY A 45 9.45 4.81 -6.57
N ILE A 46 10.53 5.21 -7.23
CA ILE A 46 10.49 6.23 -8.29
C ILE A 46 10.20 5.54 -9.62
N ALA A 47 8.93 5.53 -10.04
CA ALA A 47 8.52 4.98 -11.33
C ALA A 47 8.58 6.04 -12.44
N ASN A 48 8.24 7.28 -12.11
CA ASN A 48 8.29 8.39 -13.06
C ASN A 48 9.55 9.24 -12.82
N PRO A 49 10.52 9.24 -13.75
CA PRO A 49 11.76 9.98 -13.54
C PRO A 49 11.60 11.50 -13.66
N ILE A 50 10.52 11.99 -14.26
CA ILE A 50 10.33 13.44 -14.48
C ILE A 50 10.20 14.19 -13.15
N PRO A 51 9.25 13.83 -12.23
CA PRO A 51 9.24 14.47 -10.93
C PRO A 51 10.35 13.95 -10.01
N ASN A 52 10.97 12.83 -10.33
CA ASN A 52 12.05 12.22 -9.55
C ASN A 52 11.71 12.09 -8.07
N LYS A 53 10.51 11.58 -7.80
CA LYS A 53 9.95 11.46 -6.46
C LYS A 53 9.36 10.08 -6.29
N SER A 54 9.55 9.47 -5.12
CA SER A 54 8.97 8.16 -4.86
C SER A 54 7.47 8.25 -4.65
N GLU A 55 6.77 7.21 -5.05
CA GLU A 55 5.33 7.08 -4.80
C GLU A 55 5.06 7.07 -3.30
N ALA A 56 5.92 6.41 -2.52
CA ALA A 56 5.80 6.37 -1.07
C ALA A 56 5.85 7.77 -0.45
N ALA A 57 6.78 8.64 -0.90
CA ALA A 57 6.87 10.00 -0.41
C ALA A 57 5.62 10.82 -0.76
N ALA A 58 5.09 10.66 -1.96
CA ALA A 58 3.87 11.37 -2.38
C ALA A 58 2.66 10.91 -1.58
N MET A 59 2.55 9.60 -1.31
CA MET A 59 1.48 9.07 -0.45
C MET A 59 1.57 9.63 0.96
N TYR A 60 2.77 9.68 1.52
CA TYR A 60 3.02 10.24 2.84
C TYR A 60 2.54 11.68 2.94
N GLU A 61 2.94 12.52 1.98
CA GLU A 61 2.54 13.93 1.96
C GLU A 61 1.03 14.10 1.92
N TYR A 62 0.36 13.30 1.09
CA TYR A 62 -1.10 13.33 1.00
C TYR A 62 -1.76 12.98 2.34
N LEU A 63 -1.36 11.86 2.93
CA LEU A 63 -1.97 11.37 4.17
C LEU A 63 -1.76 12.37 5.32
N VAL A 64 -0.55 12.86 5.49
CA VAL A 64 -0.23 13.81 6.58
C VAL A 64 -0.96 15.13 6.38
N SER A 65 -1.03 15.64 5.15
CA SER A 65 -1.76 16.88 4.86
C SER A 65 -3.26 16.75 5.10
N HIS A 66 -3.79 15.52 5.09
CA HIS A 66 -5.21 15.25 5.37
C HIS A 66 -5.45 14.76 6.80
N GLY A 67 -4.47 14.92 7.69
CA GLY A 67 -4.64 14.67 9.12
C GLY A 67 -4.36 13.24 9.56
N PHE A 68 -3.72 12.42 8.74
CA PHE A 68 -3.36 11.05 9.12
C PHE A 68 -2.20 11.06 10.14
N ASN A 69 -2.22 10.13 11.09
CA ASN A 69 -1.17 10.03 12.10
C ASN A 69 0.15 9.53 11.50
N ASP A 70 1.14 10.41 11.37
CA ASP A 70 2.43 10.09 10.77
C ASP A 70 3.23 9.04 11.55
N LYS A 71 2.97 8.87 12.83
CA LYS A 71 3.65 7.87 13.67
C LYS A 71 3.30 6.45 13.27
N LYS A 72 2.20 6.24 12.57
CA LYS A 72 1.79 4.93 12.06
C LYS A 72 2.36 4.61 10.69
N ILE A 73 3.04 5.54 10.03
CA ILE A 73 3.47 5.41 8.64
C ILE A 73 4.90 4.93 8.55
N ILE A 74 5.13 3.91 7.72
CA ILE A 74 6.46 3.40 7.37
C ILE A 74 6.57 3.44 5.85
N LEU A 75 7.69 3.95 5.33
CA LEU A 75 7.90 4.07 3.88
C LEU A 75 8.76 2.93 3.35
N GLU A 76 8.32 2.33 2.24
CA GLU A 76 9.14 1.47 1.38
C GLU A 76 9.22 2.18 0.03
N ASP A 77 10.36 2.73 -0.32
CA ASP A 77 10.52 3.65 -1.46
C ASP A 77 11.47 3.14 -2.55
N LYS A 78 11.72 1.83 -2.61
CA LYS A 78 12.65 1.23 -3.55
C LYS A 78 12.00 0.38 -4.63
N SER A 79 10.76 -0.08 -4.43
CA SER A 79 10.10 -1.00 -5.33
C SER A 79 9.68 -0.35 -6.66
N HIS A 80 9.79 -1.11 -7.76
CA HIS A 80 9.40 -0.69 -9.10
C HIS A 80 8.31 -1.57 -9.73
N SER A 81 7.80 -2.54 -8.99
CA SER A 81 6.77 -3.45 -9.47
C SER A 81 5.99 -4.02 -8.28
N THR A 82 4.82 -4.62 -8.56
CA THR A 82 4.04 -5.29 -7.50
C THR A 82 4.83 -6.43 -6.86
N LYS A 83 5.61 -7.16 -7.64
CA LYS A 83 6.49 -8.21 -7.11
C LYS A 83 7.50 -7.61 -6.13
N GLU A 84 8.12 -6.49 -6.49
CA GLU A 84 9.09 -5.82 -5.62
C GLU A 84 8.42 -5.19 -4.41
N ASN A 85 7.19 -4.69 -4.53
CA ASN A 85 6.42 -4.23 -3.38
C ASN A 85 6.36 -5.33 -2.33
N ALA A 86 5.99 -6.55 -2.73
CA ALA A 86 5.92 -7.68 -1.81
C ALA A 86 7.29 -8.04 -1.24
N LEU A 87 8.31 -8.14 -2.09
CA LEU A 87 9.67 -8.52 -1.66
C LEU A 87 10.27 -7.49 -0.71
N PHE A 88 10.08 -6.19 -0.98
CA PHE A 88 10.71 -5.13 -0.20
C PHE A 88 9.93 -4.78 1.05
N CYS A 89 8.64 -5.08 1.10
CA CYS A 89 7.86 -5.00 2.34
C CYS A 89 8.19 -6.13 3.30
N LEU A 90 8.67 -7.28 2.80
CA LEU A 90 8.91 -8.44 3.63
C LEU A 90 9.87 -8.18 4.81
N PRO A 91 11.04 -7.54 4.64
CA PRO A 91 11.91 -7.23 5.79
C PRO A 91 11.23 -6.35 6.84
N ILE A 92 10.39 -5.42 6.41
CA ILE A 92 9.65 -4.54 7.31
C ILE A 92 8.63 -5.37 8.10
N ILE A 93 7.90 -6.24 7.40
CA ILE A 93 6.91 -7.14 8.01
C ILE A 93 7.59 -8.06 9.03
N GLU A 94 8.72 -8.67 8.66
CA GLU A 94 9.46 -9.56 9.55
C GLU A 94 9.90 -8.84 10.83
N LYS A 95 10.38 -7.60 10.70
CA LYS A 95 10.81 -6.79 11.85
C LYS A 95 9.63 -6.46 12.76
N LEU A 96 8.47 -6.13 12.19
CA LEU A 96 7.27 -5.80 12.97
C LEU A 96 6.60 -7.04 13.55
N ASN A 97 6.76 -8.19 12.90
CA ASN A 97 6.20 -9.47 13.32
C ASN A 97 4.68 -9.40 13.60
N PRO A 98 3.86 -8.97 12.64
CA PRO A 98 2.41 -8.88 12.84
C PRO A 98 1.75 -10.25 12.76
N ASP A 99 0.56 -10.37 13.31
CA ASP A 99 -0.30 -11.55 13.11
C ASP A 99 -1.18 -11.39 11.85
N THR A 100 -1.40 -10.17 11.40
CA THR A 100 -2.27 -9.87 10.26
C THR A 100 -1.63 -8.83 9.35
N VAL A 101 -1.63 -9.11 8.05
CA VAL A 101 -1.20 -8.17 6.99
C VAL A 101 -2.40 -7.89 6.09
N ILE A 102 -2.71 -6.62 5.89
CA ILE A 102 -3.84 -6.17 5.09
C ILE A 102 -3.32 -5.34 3.92
N VAL A 103 -3.56 -5.80 2.69
CA VAL A 103 -3.15 -5.06 1.49
C VAL A 103 -4.35 -4.32 0.93
N CYS A 104 -4.24 -3.01 0.79
CA CYS A 104 -5.25 -2.20 0.11
C CYS A 104 -5.08 -2.33 -1.39
N THR A 105 -6.14 -2.76 -2.05
CA THR A 105 -6.22 -2.88 -3.49
C THR A 105 -7.37 -2.02 -4.00
N SER A 106 -7.26 -1.55 -5.24
CA SER A 106 -8.40 -0.87 -5.89
C SER A 106 -9.31 -1.91 -6.54
N ASP A 107 -10.62 -1.62 -6.55
CA ASP A 107 -11.62 -2.45 -7.22
C ASP A 107 -11.55 -2.34 -8.75
N TYR A 108 -10.68 -1.50 -9.25
CA TYR A 108 -10.58 -1.04 -10.61
C TYR A 108 -10.51 -2.16 -11.64
N HIS A 109 -9.89 -3.29 -11.26
CA HIS A 109 -9.85 -4.50 -12.08
C HIS A 109 -10.03 -5.71 -11.19
N LEU A 110 -11.26 -5.90 -10.71
CA LEU A 110 -11.62 -7.12 -10.01
C LEU A 110 -11.32 -8.31 -10.92
N GLY A 111 -10.40 -9.15 -10.50
CA GLY A 111 -9.91 -10.30 -11.25
C GLY A 111 -8.40 -10.26 -11.37
N ASP A 112 -7.88 -9.89 -12.52
CA ASP A 112 -6.47 -10.07 -12.85
C ASP A 112 -5.54 -9.23 -11.96
N HIS A 113 -5.86 -7.95 -11.73
CA HIS A 113 -4.98 -7.06 -10.98
C HIS A 113 -4.93 -7.42 -9.48
N VAL A 114 -6.09 -7.61 -8.88
CA VAL A 114 -6.18 -8.00 -7.46
C VAL A 114 -5.56 -9.36 -7.24
N TYR A 115 -5.84 -10.31 -8.15
CA TYR A 115 -5.30 -11.66 -8.06
C TYR A 115 -3.78 -11.68 -8.17
N GLY A 116 -3.21 -10.91 -9.10
CA GLY A 116 -1.76 -10.79 -9.26
C GLY A 116 -1.10 -10.21 -8.01
N THR A 117 -1.67 -9.16 -7.45
CA THR A 117 -1.19 -8.55 -6.21
C THR A 117 -1.21 -9.56 -5.06
N MET A 118 -2.33 -10.26 -4.88
CA MET A 118 -2.46 -11.27 -3.83
C MET A 118 -1.43 -12.38 -3.98
N SER A 119 -1.20 -12.87 -5.21
CA SER A 119 -0.27 -13.97 -5.43
C SER A 119 1.16 -13.60 -5.05
N HIS A 120 1.60 -12.37 -5.30
CA HIS A 120 2.93 -11.92 -4.91
C HIS A 120 3.08 -11.86 -3.38
N PHE A 121 2.10 -11.29 -2.68
CA PHE A 121 2.15 -11.21 -1.22
C PHE A 121 2.00 -12.58 -0.56
N ILE A 122 1.08 -13.41 -1.04
CA ILE A 122 0.94 -14.79 -0.54
C ILE A 122 2.24 -15.56 -0.74
N GLY A 123 2.91 -15.39 -1.90
CA GLY A 123 4.17 -16.05 -2.20
C GLY A 123 5.26 -15.76 -1.18
N VAL A 124 5.38 -14.51 -0.71
CA VAL A 124 6.41 -14.13 0.27
C VAL A 124 5.98 -14.43 1.72
N LEU A 125 4.69 -14.56 2.00
CA LEU A 125 4.16 -14.75 3.36
C LEU A 125 3.72 -16.17 3.67
N LYS A 126 3.69 -17.08 2.69
CA LYS A 126 3.06 -18.40 2.78
C LYS A 126 3.57 -19.30 3.92
N ASP A 127 4.85 -19.18 4.28
CA ASP A 127 5.46 -20.00 5.31
C ASP A 127 5.45 -19.31 6.69
N LYS A 128 4.75 -18.20 6.81
CA LYS A 128 4.68 -17.42 8.03
C LYS A 128 3.29 -17.58 8.66
N LYS A 129 3.22 -17.53 9.98
CA LYS A 129 1.94 -17.60 10.70
C LYS A 129 1.27 -16.23 10.68
N ILE A 130 0.93 -15.75 9.48
CA ILE A 130 0.34 -14.43 9.26
C ILE A 130 -0.98 -14.61 8.55
N LYS A 131 -2.03 -13.99 9.09
CA LYS A 131 -3.31 -13.88 8.40
C LYS A 131 -3.19 -12.80 7.33
N PHE A 132 -3.47 -13.16 6.08
CA PHE A 132 -3.42 -12.23 4.96
C PHE A 132 -4.83 -11.81 4.57
N MET A 133 -5.06 -10.51 4.44
CA MET A 133 -6.34 -9.94 4.04
C MET A 133 -6.13 -8.92 2.94
N THR A 134 -7.12 -8.77 2.08
CA THR A 134 -7.22 -7.63 1.16
C THR A 134 -8.37 -6.73 1.61
N TYR A 135 -8.22 -5.44 1.37
CA TYR A 135 -9.25 -4.45 1.67
C TYR A 135 -9.50 -3.63 0.41
N THR A 136 -10.75 -3.55 -0.01
CA THR A 136 -11.13 -2.76 -1.17
C THR A 136 -12.52 -2.16 -0.96
N ILE A 137 -12.75 -1.00 -1.56
CA ILE A 137 -14.06 -0.38 -1.58
C ILE A 137 -14.61 -0.55 -2.99
N ILE A 138 -15.76 -1.17 -3.10
CA ILE A 138 -16.44 -1.37 -4.35
C ILE A 138 -17.49 -0.29 -4.51
N ASN A 139 -17.32 0.55 -5.53
CA ASN A 139 -18.32 1.56 -5.88
C ASN A 139 -19.30 0.92 -6.85
N ILE A 140 -20.51 0.71 -6.38
CA ILE A 140 -21.62 0.21 -7.22
C ILE A 140 -22.46 1.41 -7.62
N GLU A 141 -22.37 1.78 -8.89
CA GLU A 141 -23.19 2.84 -9.46
C GLU A 141 -24.38 2.23 -10.20
#